data_ef193d9126d372b0f06bcf9728ad3fef
#
_entry.id   ef193d9126d372b0f06bcf9728ad3fef
#
_cell.length_a   1.000
_cell.length_b   1.000
_cell.length_c   1.000
_cell.angle_alpha   90.00
_cell.angle_beta   90.00
_cell.angle_gamma   90.00
#
_symmetry.space_group_name_H-M   'P 1'
#
loop_
_entity.id
_entity.type
_entity.pdbx_description
1 polymer ?
#
loop_
_entity_poly.entity_id
_entity_poly.type
_entity_poly.pdbx_seq_one_letter_code
_entity_poly.pdbx_strand_id
1 'polypeptide(L)'
;MEYNFNEIEARWQKAWREQGVYRTVEVEGRPHYYVLDMFPYPSGAGLHVGHPLGYIASDIYSRYKRLRGFNVLHPMGYDAYGLPAEQYAIQTGQHPAVTTEQNIARYREQLDKIGFSFDWDREVRTCDPQYYRWTQWTFIQLFNHYYDEEQQKARPISELVAKLESGERRVE
;
A
#
# COMPACT_ATOMS: atom_id res chain seq x y z
N MET A 1 39.89 19.17 1.97
CA MET A 1 38.80 18.72 1.08
C MET A 1 37.50 18.93 1.82
N GLU A 2 36.63 19.76 1.29
CA GLU A 2 35.33 19.98 1.90
C GLU A 2 34.41 18.78 1.59
N TYR A 3 33.72 18.25 2.59
CA TYR A 3 32.85 17.10 2.40
C TYR A 3 31.53 17.57 1.80
N ASN A 4 31.34 17.35 0.49
CA ASN A 4 30.12 17.72 -0.23
C ASN A 4 29.08 16.58 -0.16
N PHE A 5 28.29 16.57 0.90
CA PHE A 5 27.26 15.53 1.11
C PHE A 5 26.20 15.50 0.00
N ASN A 6 25.79 16.64 -0.55
CA ASN A 6 24.78 16.68 -1.60
C ASN A 6 25.21 15.94 -2.87
N GLU A 7 26.46 16.10 -3.31
CA GLU A 7 26.98 15.38 -4.48
C GLU A 7 27.15 13.89 -4.20
N ILE A 8 27.61 13.55 -2.99
CA ILE A 8 27.79 12.15 -2.58
C ILE A 8 26.46 11.42 -2.52
N GLU A 9 25.47 12.00 -1.87
CA GLU A 9 24.13 11.42 -1.74
C GLU A 9 23.46 11.24 -3.11
N ALA A 10 23.46 12.28 -3.95
CA ALA A 10 22.87 12.21 -5.28
C ALA A 10 23.52 11.11 -6.15
N ARG A 11 24.86 10.99 -6.08
CA ARG A 11 25.60 9.96 -6.80
C ARG A 11 25.21 8.56 -6.34
N TRP A 12 25.14 8.32 -5.02
CA TRP A 12 24.84 7.00 -4.50
C TRP A 12 23.37 6.62 -4.68
N GLN A 13 22.45 7.51 -4.48
CA GLN A 13 21.03 7.27 -4.75
C GLN A 13 20.80 6.90 -6.22
N LYS A 14 21.49 7.57 -7.14
CA LYS A 14 21.46 7.21 -8.57
C LYS A 14 22.01 5.80 -8.79
N ALA A 15 23.19 5.50 -8.24
CA ALA A 15 23.83 4.19 -8.38
C ALA A 15 22.94 3.06 -7.81
N TRP A 16 22.31 3.24 -6.67
CA TRP A 16 21.41 2.25 -6.08
C TRP A 16 20.19 1.94 -6.97
N ARG A 17 19.61 2.97 -7.59
CA ARG A 17 18.50 2.78 -8.54
C ARG A 17 18.95 2.03 -9.80
N GLU A 18 20.03 2.47 -10.41
CA GLU A 18 20.55 1.87 -11.65
C GLU A 18 20.98 0.41 -11.47
N GLN A 19 21.53 0.06 -10.33
CA GLN A 19 21.95 -1.30 -9.99
C GLN A 19 20.85 -2.17 -9.39
N GLY A 20 19.67 -1.61 -9.10
CA GLY A 20 18.57 -2.33 -8.46
C GLY A 20 18.91 -2.92 -7.09
N VAL A 21 19.73 -2.22 -6.29
CA VAL A 21 20.30 -2.75 -5.03
C VAL A 21 19.23 -3.20 -4.04
N TYR A 22 18.08 -2.58 -4.07
CA TYR A 22 16.96 -2.86 -3.15
C TYR A 22 15.86 -3.74 -3.74
N ARG A 23 16.05 -4.16 -5.00
CA ARG A 23 15.13 -5.08 -5.64
C ARG A 23 15.09 -6.40 -4.88
N THR A 24 13.89 -6.91 -4.65
CA THR A 24 13.70 -8.21 -4.03
C THR A 24 14.13 -9.32 -5.01
N VAL A 25 15.16 -10.04 -4.64
CA VAL A 25 15.64 -11.21 -5.39
C VAL A 25 15.55 -12.40 -4.46
N GLU A 26 14.87 -13.45 -4.88
CA GLU A 26 14.80 -14.69 -4.14
C GLU A 26 16.02 -15.55 -4.46
N VAL A 27 16.89 -15.68 -3.49
CA VAL A 27 18.06 -16.56 -3.54
C VAL A 27 17.74 -17.81 -2.74
N GLU A 28 17.85 -18.98 -3.37
CA GLU A 28 17.60 -20.27 -2.73
C GLU A 28 18.47 -20.46 -1.49
N GLY A 29 17.89 -21.01 -0.44
CA GLY A 29 18.59 -21.26 0.83
C GLY A 29 18.72 -20.03 1.75
N ARG A 30 18.32 -18.84 1.33
CA ARG A 30 18.29 -17.67 2.20
C ARG A 30 16.93 -17.53 2.89
N PRO A 31 16.90 -17.23 4.20
CA PRO A 31 15.66 -17.01 4.90
C PRO A 31 14.98 -15.73 4.39
N HIS A 32 13.64 -15.75 4.37
CA HIS A 32 12.83 -14.61 3.93
C HIS A 32 12.59 -13.64 5.08
N TYR A 33 12.52 -12.37 4.76
CA TYR A 33 12.13 -11.33 5.69
C TYR A 33 11.26 -10.27 5.02
N TYR A 34 10.09 -10.01 5.60
CA TYR A 34 9.15 -9.03 5.10
C TYR A 34 9.11 -7.82 6.05
N VAL A 35 9.38 -6.64 5.51
CA VAL A 35 9.27 -5.36 6.22
C VAL A 35 8.11 -4.59 5.61
N LEU A 36 7.10 -4.32 6.41
CA LEU A 36 5.90 -3.60 5.97
C LEU A 36 5.79 -2.26 6.70
N ASP A 37 5.70 -1.20 5.92
CA ASP A 37 5.37 0.13 6.38
C ASP A 37 3.90 0.45 6.11
N MET A 38 3.33 1.36 6.90
CA MET A 38 2.00 1.90 6.63
C MET A 38 2.09 2.84 5.43
N PHE A 39 1.33 2.54 4.38
CA PHE A 39 1.32 3.35 3.16
C PHE A 39 0.73 4.74 3.43
N PRO A 40 1.36 5.82 2.94
CA PRO A 40 0.84 7.15 3.11
C PRO A 40 -0.40 7.37 2.23
N TYR A 41 -1.29 8.27 2.70
CA TYR A 41 -2.35 8.82 1.86
C TYR A 41 -1.78 9.92 0.97
N PRO A 42 -1.86 9.82 -0.36
CA PRO A 42 -1.38 10.88 -1.26
C PRO A 42 -2.40 12.02 -1.39
N SER A 43 -2.94 12.49 -0.27
CA SER A 43 -4.00 13.51 -0.20
C SER A 43 -3.48 14.94 -0.10
N GLY A 44 -2.18 15.13 0.07
CA GLY A 44 -1.55 16.45 0.22
C GLY A 44 -0.38 16.67 -0.73
N ALA A 45 0.15 17.90 -0.72
CA ALA A 45 1.24 18.31 -1.61
C ALA A 45 2.62 17.69 -1.30
N GLY A 46 2.69 16.72 -0.40
CA GLY A 46 3.91 16.00 -0.05
C GLY A 46 3.89 15.40 1.35
N LEU A 47 4.99 14.74 1.70
CA LEU A 47 5.20 14.14 3.00
C LEU A 47 5.29 15.21 4.11
N HIS A 48 4.77 14.88 5.28
CA HIS A 48 5.07 15.61 6.52
C HIS A 48 6.09 14.82 7.36
N VAL A 49 6.70 15.46 8.34
CA VAL A 49 7.77 14.88 9.16
C VAL A 49 7.38 13.58 9.92
N GLY A 50 6.10 13.35 10.14
CA GLY A 50 5.61 12.12 10.74
C GLY A 50 5.76 10.87 9.87
N HIS A 51 5.78 11.00 8.55
CA HIS A 51 5.99 9.87 7.65
C HIS A 51 7.38 9.24 7.80
N PRO A 52 8.48 10.02 7.67
CA PRO A 52 9.82 9.47 7.83
C PRO A 52 10.09 8.86 9.19
N LEU A 53 9.41 9.32 10.23
CA LEU A 53 9.63 8.83 11.60
C LEU A 53 9.44 7.31 11.72
N GLY A 54 8.39 6.76 11.11
CA GLY A 54 8.17 5.32 11.03
C GLY A 54 9.12 4.64 10.06
N TYR A 55 9.28 5.21 8.87
CA TYR A 55 10.03 4.60 7.77
C TYR A 55 11.54 4.50 8.02
N ILE A 56 12.11 5.39 8.81
CA ILE A 56 13.55 5.34 9.16
C ILE A 56 13.86 4.06 9.93
N ALA A 57 13.04 3.69 10.91
CA ALA A 57 13.27 2.50 11.71
C ALA A 57 13.19 1.21 10.90
N SER A 58 12.15 1.08 10.08
CA SER A 58 11.95 -0.06 9.18
C SER A 58 13.04 -0.15 8.10
N ASP A 59 13.48 0.98 7.56
CA ASP A 59 14.55 1.03 6.57
C ASP A 59 15.90 0.57 7.15
N ILE A 60 16.27 1.05 8.32
CA ILE A 60 17.48 0.61 9.03
C ILE A 60 17.45 -0.91 9.23
N TYR A 61 16.30 -1.43 9.69
CA TYR A 61 16.15 -2.85 9.95
C TYR A 61 16.15 -3.69 8.66
N SER A 62 15.53 -3.19 7.60
CA SER A 62 15.56 -3.80 6.27
C SER A 62 17.00 -3.92 5.74
N ARG A 63 17.80 -2.85 5.82
CA ARG A 63 19.22 -2.85 5.43
C ARG A 63 20.01 -3.84 6.27
N TYR A 64 19.82 -3.85 7.58
CA TYR A 64 20.46 -4.81 8.47
C TYR A 64 20.19 -6.26 8.06
N LYS A 65 18.94 -6.61 7.79
CA LYS A 65 18.56 -7.95 7.35
C LYS A 65 19.18 -8.33 6.01
N ARG A 66 19.23 -7.41 5.03
CA ARG A 66 19.95 -7.66 3.77
C ARG A 66 21.43 -7.97 4.01
N LEU A 67 22.10 -7.19 4.85
CA LEU A 67 23.51 -7.43 5.22
C LEU A 67 23.71 -8.76 5.96
N ARG A 68 22.67 -9.26 6.64
CA ARG A 68 22.68 -10.58 7.30
C ARG A 68 22.34 -11.73 6.36
N GLY A 69 22.18 -11.48 5.06
CA GLY A 69 21.95 -12.51 4.05
C GLY A 69 20.51 -12.99 3.91
N PHE A 70 19.52 -12.20 4.37
CA PHE A 70 18.11 -12.52 4.15
C PHE A 70 17.64 -12.08 2.75
N ASN A 71 16.65 -12.77 2.20
CA ASN A 71 15.82 -12.31 1.11
C ASN A 71 14.82 -11.31 1.70
N VAL A 72 15.03 -10.02 1.47
CA VAL A 72 14.20 -8.97 2.10
C VAL A 72 13.23 -8.40 1.09
N LEU A 73 11.93 -8.48 1.39
CA LEU A 73 10.88 -7.72 0.73
C LEU A 73 10.55 -6.49 1.58
N HIS A 74 10.86 -5.31 1.05
CA HIS A 74 10.53 -4.02 1.66
C HIS A 74 9.76 -3.16 0.64
N PRO A 75 8.46 -3.41 0.46
CA PRO A 75 7.64 -2.68 -0.51
C PRO A 75 7.23 -1.32 0.03
N MET A 76 6.84 -0.44 -0.85
CA MET A 76 6.13 0.80 -0.54
C MET A 76 4.91 0.91 -1.43
N GLY A 77 3.95 1.71 -1.01
CA GLY A 77 2.74 1.95 -1.79
C GLY A 77 2.02 3.21 -1.32
N TYR A 78 0.81 3.38 -1.83
CA TYR A 78 -0.03 4.53 -1.53
C TYR A 78 -1.46 4.07 -1.26
N ASP A 79 -2.00 4.51 -0.13
CA ASP A 79 -3.41 4.34 0.18
C ASP A 79 -4.18 5.47 -0.52
N ALA A 80 -4.45 5.24 -1.80
CA ALA A 80 -4.86 6.27 -2.75
C ALA A 80 -6.36 6.23 -3.10
N TYR A 81 -7.14 5.43 -2.38
CA TYR A 81 -8.57 5.27 -2.63
C TYR A 81 -9.39 5.90 -1.50
N GLY A 82 -10.27 6.85 -1.83
CA GLY A 82 -11.21 7.36 -0.84
C GLY A 82 -11.54 8.84 -0.89
N LEU A 83 -12.32 9.26 0.08
CA LEU A 83 -13.00 10.56 0.19
C LEU A 83 -12.09 11.80 0.06
N PRO A 84 -10.86 11.84 0.58
CA PRO A 84 -10.03 13.04 0.45
C PRO A 84 -9.73 13.44 -1.00
N ALA A 85 -9.45 12.46 -1.86
CA ALA A 85 -9.22 12.71 -3.29
C ALA A 85 -10.51 13.14 -4.01
N GLU A 86 -11.64 12.56 -3.63
CA GLU A 86 -12.97 12.90 -4.20
C GLU A 86 -13.40 14.31 -3.81
N GLN A 87 -13.24 14.70 -2.55
CA GLN A 87 -13.56 16.05 -2.09
C GLN A 87 -12.70 17.11 -2.78
N TYR A 88 -11.42 16.85 -2.94
CA TYR A 88 -10.53 17.75 -3.67
C TYR A 88 -10.95 17.88 -5.15
N ALA A 89 -11.37 16.79 -5.77
CA ALA A 89 -11.89 16.81 -7.14
C ALA A 89 -13.15 17.67 -7.27
N ILE A 90 -14.07 17.56 -6.31
CA ILE A 90 -15.31 18.38 -6.28
C ILE A 90 -14.96 19.86 -6.15
N GLN A 91 -14.01 20.21 -5.27
CA GLN A 91 -13.62 21.60 -5.02
C GLN A 91 -12.89 22.24 -6.21
N THR A 92 -12.07 21.47 -6.92
CA THR A 92 -11.21 21.97 -7.99
C THR A 92 -11.75 21.73 -9.40
N GLY A 93 -12.78 20.90 -9.55
CA GLY A 93 -13.28 20.43 -10.86
C GLY A 93 -12.30 19.50 -11.58
N GLN A 94 -11.27 18.99 -10.91
CA GLN A 94 -10.24 18.13 -11.48
C GLN A 94 -10.55 16.66 -11.16
N HIS A 95 -10.37 15.78 -12.15
CA HIS A 95 -10.60 14.35 -11.93
C HIS A 95 -9.65 13.78 -10.85
N PRO A 96 -10.14 12.96 -9.90
CA PRO A 96 -9.33 12.46 -8.77
C PRO A 96 -8.03 11.77 -9.20
N ALA A 97 -8.06 11.01 -10.28
CA ALA A 97 -6.88 10.30 -10.79
C ALA A 97 -5.72 11.25 -11.13
N VAL A 98 -6.00 12.43 -11.69
CA VAL A 98 -4.96 13.39 -12.08
C VAL A 98 -4.22 13.89 -10.84
N THR A 99 -4.96 14.33 -9.83
CA THR A 99 -4.37 14.81 -8.58
C THR A 99 -3.62 13.70 -7.83
N THR A 100 -4.22 12.51 -7.78
CA THR A 100 -3.61 11.36 -7.12
C THR A 100 -2.27 10.99 -7.75
N GLU A 101 -2.18 10.93 -9.08
CA GLU A 101 -0.91 10.66 -9.78
C GLU A 101 0.15 11.73 -9.52
N GLN A 102 -0.23 13.01 -9.53
CA GLN A 102 0.69 14.10 -9.21
C GLN A 102 1.23 14.01 -7.77
N ASN A 103 0.35 13.69 -6.82
CA ASN A 103 0.73 13.54 -5.43
C ASN A 103 1.62 12.30 -5.22
N ILE A 104 1.29 11.16 -5.82
CA ILE A 104 2.12 9.95 -5.79
C ILE A 104 3.52 10.25 -6.33
N ALA A 105 3.62 10.90 -7.48
CA ALA A 105 4.91 11.29 -8.05
C ALA A 105 5.72 12.15 -7.09
N ARG A 106 5.07 13.12 -6.43
CA ARG A 106 5.71 13.99 -5.44
C ARG A 106 6.18 13.23 -4.19
N TYR A 107 5.34 12.36 -3.65
CA TYR A 107 5.69 11.52 -2.50
C TYR A 107 6.87 10.61 -2.81
N ARG A 108 6.85 9.98 -3.99
CA ARG A 108 7.95 9.15 -4.46
C ARG A 108 9.26 9.91 -4.56
N GLU A 109 9.24 11.09 -5.18
CA GLU A 109 10.42 11.95 -5.27
C GLU A 109 11.01 12.25 -3.89
N GLN A 110 10.15 12.55 -2.91
CA GLN A 110 10.60 12.87 -1.56
C GLN A 110 11.19 11.66 -0.83
N LEU A 111 10.55 10.48 -0.95
CA LEU A 111 11.05 9.22 -0.38
C LEU A 111 12.40 8.82 -1.01
N ASP A 112 12.54 9.00 -2.32
CA ASP A 112 13.79 8.76 -3.03
C ASP A 112 14.91 9.72 -2.57
N LYS A 113 14.60 10.99 -2.31
CA LYS A 113 15.57 11.97 -1.79
C LYS A 113 16.06 11.65 -0.38
N ILE A 114 15.21 11.06 0.46
CA ILE A 114 15.62 10.56 1.78
C ILE A 114 16.53 9.33 1.63
N GLY A 115 16.40 8.59 0.53
CA GLY A 115 17.26 7.46 0.20
C GLY A 115 16.83 6.14 0.83
N PHE A 116 15.54 5.96 1.08
CA PHE A 116 14.99 4.70 1.60
C PHE A 116 15.25 3.50 0.68
N SER A 117 15.35 2.32 1.27
CA SER A 117 15.65 1.06 0.58
C SER A 117 14.38 0.30 0.15
N PHE A 118 13.39 1.03 -0.36
CA PHE A 118 12.17 0.42 -0.86
C PHE A 118 12.38 -0.30 -2.19
N ASP A 119 11.70 -1.42 -2.36
CA ASP A 119 11.60 -2.12 -3.64
C ASP A 119 10.44 -1.53 -4.46
N TRP A 120 10.76 -0.58 -5.33
CA TRP A 120 9.77 0.09 -6.16
C TRP A 120 9.17 -0.79 -7.27
N ASP A 121 9.77 -1.92 -7.59
CA ASP A 121 9.15 -2.90 -8.50
C ASP A 121 7.96 -3.62 -7.83
N ARG A 122 7.84 -3.47 -6.52
CA ARG A 122 6.74 -3.97 -5.69
C ARG A 122 5.84 -2.84 -5.17
N GLU A 123 5.81 -1.69 -5.86
CA GLU A 123 4.93 -0.58 -5.52
C GLU A 123 3.45 -1.02 -5.58
N VAL A 124 2.68 -0.61 -4.57
CA VAL A 124 1.25 -0.88 -4.45
C VAL A 124 0.47 0.42 -4.49
N ARG A 125 -0.61 0.44 -5.28
CA ARG A 125 -1.57 1.55 -5.34
C ARG A 125 -2.97 1.01 -5.10
N THR A 126 -3.59 1.38 -4.01
CA THR A 126 -4.92 0.84 -3.65
C THR A 126 -6.02 1.26 -4.60
N CYS A 127 -5.81 2.35 -5.38
CA CYS A 127 -6.72 2.81 -6.43
C CYS A 127 -6.59 2.05 -7.76
N ASP A 128 -5.63 1.15 -7.91
CA ASP A 128 -5.50 0.34 -9.11
C ASP A 128 -6.61 -0.72 -9.19
N PRO A 129 -7.29 -0.89 -10.35
CA PRO A 129 -8.29 -1.94 -10.54
C PRO A 129 -7.78 -3.34 -10.22
N GLN A 130 -6.50 -3.61 -10.48
CA GLN A 130 -5.86 -4.89 -10.15
C GLN A 130 -5.79 -5.14 -8.65
N TYR A 131 -5.71 -4.07 -7.85
CA TYR A 131 -5.71 -4.14 -6.40
C TYR A 131 -7.14 -4.22 -5.84
N TYR A 132 -7.99 -3.22 -6.10
CA TYR A 132 -9.29 -3.11 -5.44
C TYR A 132 -10.33 -4.14 -5.92
N ARG A 133 -10.11 -4.83 -7.04
CA ARG A 133 -10.99 -5.94 -7.47
C ARG A 133 -11.20 -6.99 -6.38
N TRP A 134 -10.19 -7.21 -5.54
CA TRP A 134 -10.29 -8.18 -4.45
C TRP A 134 -11.15 -7.67 -3.29
N THR A 135 -11.12 -6.38 -3.02
CA THR A 135 -12.03 -5.72 -2.09
C THR A 135 -13.47 -5.83 -2.59
N GLN A 136 -13.69 -5.57 -3.88
CA GLN A 136 -14.99 -5.74 -4.52
C GLN A 136 -15.47 -7.19 -4.47
N TRP A 137 -14.59 -8.14 -4.76
CA TRP A 137 -14.92 -9.56 -4.65
C TRP A 137 -15.34 -9.94 -3.22
N THR A 138 -14.60 -9.50 -2.23
CA THR A 138 -14.93 -9.74 -0.81
C THR A 138 -16.28 -9.14 -0.47
N PHE A 139 -16.56 -7.91 -0.89
CA PHE A 139 -17.87 -7.28 -0.71
C PHE A 139 -18.99 -8.12 -1.33
N ILE A 140 -18.82 -8.60 -2.55
CA ILE A 140 -19.80 -9.45 -3.25
C ILE A 140 -20.04 -10.75 -2.46
N GLN A 141 -19.00 -11.37 -1.90
CA GLN A 141 -19.18 -12.54 -1.06
C GLN A 141 -20.02 -12.21 0.17
N LEU A 142 -19.72 -11.12 0.87
CA LEU A 142 -20.50 -10.66 2.03
C LEU A 142 -21.94 -10.32 1.65
N PHE A 143 -22.13 -9.62 0.54
CA PHE A 143 -23.46 -9.22 0.06
C PHE A 143 -24.36 -10.43 -0.28
N ASN A 144 -23.78 -11.49 -0.81
CA ASN A 144 -24.50 -12.72 -1.18
C ASN A 144 -24.69 -13.70 -0.04
N HIS A 145 -24.26 -13.37 1.17
CA HIS A 145 -24.38 -14.25 2.33
C HIS A 145 -24.99 -13.52 3.53
N TYR A 146 -25.55 -14.28 4.43
CA TYR A 146 -25.91 -13.84 5.77
C TYR A 146 -25.26 -14.73 6.82
N TYR A 147 -25.13 -14.26 8.04
CA TYR A 147 -24.66 -15.05 9.15
C TYR A 147 -25.83 -15.77 9.80
N ASP A 148 -25.80 -17.10 9.80
CA ASP A 148 -26.77 -17.94 10.46
C ASP A 148 -26.30 -18.20 11.90
N GLU A 149 -26.97 -17.57 12.87
CA GLU A 149 -26.59 -17.67 14.28
C GLU A 149 -26.81 -19.06 14.86
N GLU A 150 -27.82 -19.81 14.38
CA GLU A 150 -28.10 -21.17 14.85
C GLU A 150 -27.01 -22.14 14.39
N GLN A 151 -26.56 -21.98 13.15
CA GLN A 151 -25.53 -22.83 12.56
C GLN A 151 -24.11 -22.29 12.72
N GLN A 152 -23.95 -21.09 13.29
CA GLN A 152 -22.68 -20.42 13.51
C GLN A 152 -21.80 -20.31 12.24
N LYS A 153 -22.40 -20.03 11.09
CA LYS A 153 -21.71 -19.93 9.80
C LYS A 153 -22.41 -19.01 8.79
N ALA A 154 -21.64 -18.59 7.78
CA ALA A 154 -22.21 -17.88 6.64
C ALA A 154 -23.02 -18.82 5.75
N ARG A 155 -24.19 -18.35 5.29
CA ARG A 155 -25.12 -19.05 4.40
C ARG A 155 -25.51 -18.15 3.22
N PRO A 156 -25.87 -18.72 2.07
CA PRO A 156 -26.34 -17.93 0.93
C PRO A 156 -27.53 -17.04 1.29
N ILE A 157 -27.50 -15.79 0.87
CA ILE A 157 -28.59 -14.82 1.15
C ILE A 157 -29.95 -15.30 0.62
N SER A 158 -29.97 -16.07 -0.46
CA SER A 158 -31.20 -16.66 -1.04
C SER A 158 -31.95 -17.54 -0.05
N GLU A 159 -31.26 -18.21 0.86
CA GLU A 159 -31.92 -19.01 1.89
C GLU A 159 -32.64 -18.12 2.92
N LEU A 160 -32.05 -16.99 3.28
CA LEU A 160 -32.70 -16.02 4.15
C LEU A 160 -33.94 -15.41 3.46
N VAL A 161 -33.82 -15.05 2.18
CA VAL A 161 -34.93 -14.52 1.39
C VAL A 161 -36.08 -15.52 1.35
N ALA A 162 -35.81 -16.78 1.08
CA ALA A 162 -36.86 -17.82 1.08
C ALA A 162 -37.55 -17.97 2.44
N LYS A 163 -36.80 -17.90 3.54
CA LYS A 163 -37.38 -17.96 4.92
C LYS A 163 -38.24 -16.74 5.23
N LEU A 164 -37.88 -15.56 4.73
CA LEU A 164 -38.70 -14.35 4.90
C LEU A 164 -39.97 -14.40 4.06
N GLU A 165 -39.86 -14.84 2.81
CA GLU A 165 -41.02 -14.98 1.90
C GLU A 165 -42.01 -16.05 2.38
N SER A 166 -41.56 -17.15 2.95
CA SER A 166 -42.41 -18.20 3.54
C SER A 166 -43.01 -17.82 4.88
N GLY A 167 -42.58 -16.72 5.50
CA GLY A 167 -42.99 -16.31 6.84
C GLY A 167 -42.36 -17.12 7.98
N GLU A 168 -41.43 -18.00 7.69
CA GLU A 168 -40.66 -18.79 8.68
C GLU A 168 -39.79 -17.87 9.57
N ARG A 169 -39.28 -16.78 8.98
CA ARG A 169 -38.54 -15.73 9.70
C ARG A 169 -39.22 -14.37 9.49
N ARG A 170 -39.27 -13.54 10.52
CA ARG A 170 -39.78 -12.16 10.46
C ARG A 170 -38.65 -11.20 10.78
N VAL A 171 -38.71 -10.03 10.15
CA VAL A 171 -37.85 -8.88 10.52
C VAL A 171 -38.53 -8.22 11.73
N GLU A 172 -37.77 -8.09 12.84
CA GLU A 172 -38.20 -7.31 13.99
C GLU A 172 -37.98 -5.81 13.77
#